data_2273fbe4ad8eaa0019a566dc20578fcd
#
_entry.id   2273fbe4ad8eaa0019a566dc20578fcd
#
_cell.length_a   1.000
_cell.length_b   1.000
_cell.length_c   1.000
_cell.angle_alpha   90.00
_cell.angle_beta   90.00
_cell.angle_gamma   90.00
#
_symmetry.space_group_name_H-M   'P 1'
#
loop_
_entity.id
_entity.type
_entity.pdbx_description
1 polymer ?
#
loop_
_entity_poly.entity_id
_entity_poly.type
_entity_poly.pdbx_seq_one_letter_code
_entity_poly.pdbx_strand_id
1 'polypeptide(L)'
;MSTHSSTSPVSALRVDGLSVQIAGTRVLTDVSFTVSPGQRVGLIGENGSGKSTVLHAVHGSLPAVATTAGTVDAGQSRVGLLHQQAPFRDDESVHDALETAVAAERRAAADLEAAADPYDADAYAAALDLAEHLDVWGTDARIAATLAGLGLAAVPQDRPTGELSGGQRARLSLAWLLLNRPDVLLLDEPTNHLDDAATGYLAGVLNSWRGAVLFASHDRAFLDSAASSLIDLDPAPSKVGVDGGVTRYTGNYTDYLAARQDVRERWERQYRDEQAELKRLRAGVRDNHQVGHVNFKPRTETRMAQKFYGDRNAKVVSRRVNDSRSRLEKLEESQVRKPPEELTFTGLTAAGRTDTGVRTGPVLVASEVAVAGRLARTSLTVNGDEKLLVTGPNGSGKSTLLEVLAGTLAPSSGTVTVAGVSVGHLTQEVELPDPAGRGPGRTVERTYRDLLGDELAEEVPLSTFGLVHPRDGSRPLGELSLGQQRRVALAVLLAAPPDVLLLDEPDNHLSLSLVTALEEAIPTYPGAVVVASHDAWLRRRWRGERLEL
;
A
#
# COMPACT_ATOMS: atom_id res chain seq x y z
N MET A 1 -19.43 51.10 14.28
CA MET A 1 -19.64 50.16 13.15
C MET A 1 -18.59 49.09 13.29
N SER A 2 -18.96 47.96 13.84
CA SER A 2 -18.04 46.83 14.10
C SER A 2 -17.69 46.16 12.78
N THR A 3 -16.47 46.38 12.29
CA THR A 3 -15.93 45.54 11.21
C THR A 3 -15.47 44.24 11.83
N HIS A 4 -16.33 43.25 11.82
CA HIS A 4 -15.88 41.87 12.06
C HIS A 4 -14.81 41.56 11.01
N SER A 5 -13.56 41.42 11.46
CA SER A 5 -12.50 40.80 10.68
C SER A 5 -12.93 39.36 10.42
N SER A 6 -13.47 39.13 9.22
CA SER A 6 -13.82 37.79 8.78
C SER A 6 -12.51 37.03 8.56
N THR A 7 -12.10 36.21 9.53
CA THR A 7 -11.22 35.09 9.27
C THR A 7 -11.85 34.29 8.13
N SER A 8 -11.26 34.38 6.94
CA SER A 8 -11.72 33.57 5.80
C SER A 8 -11.72 32.10 6.24
N PRO A 9 -12.83 31.38 6.07
CA PRO A 9 -12.86 29.98 6.44
C PRO A 9 -11.77 29.26 5.65
N VAL A 10 -10.98 28.43 6.34
CA VAL A 10 -9.98 27.55 5.69
C VAL A 10 -10.71 26.80 4.58
N SER A 11 -10.26 27.00 3.33
CA SER A 11 -10.91 26.43 2.17
C SER A 11 -10.65 24.94 2.11
N ALA A 12 -11.65 24.16 1.66
CA ALA A 12 -11.44 22.73 1.40
C ALA A 12 -10.49 22.57 0.19
N LEU A 13 -9.58 21.63 0.27
CA LEU A 13 -8.80 21.19 -0.88
C LEU A 13 -9.72 20.42 -1.84
N ARG A 14 -9.84 20.85 -3.07
CA ARG A 14 -10.61 20.20 -4.12
C ARG A 14 -9.72 19.80 -5.29
N VAL A 15 -9.81 18.56 -5.70
CA VAL A 15 -9.18 18.00 -6.91
C VAL A 15 -10.30 17.50 -7.81
N ASP A 16 -10.31 17.93 -9.09
CA ASP A 16 -11.39 17.64 -10.02
C ASP A 16 -10.81 17.21 -11.39
N GLY A 17 -11.06 15.97 -11.79
CA GLY A 17 -10.64 15.40 -13.06
C GLY A 17 -9.12 15.36 -13.28
N LEU A 18 -8.32 15.32 -12.21
CA LEU A 18 -6.86 15.37 -12.32
C LEU A 18 -6.31 14.18 -13.08
N SER A 19 -5.66 14.47 -14.21
CA SER A 19 -4.91 13.48 -14.99
C SER A 19 -3.49 14.02 -15.18
N VAL A 20 -2.50 13.15 -14.96
CA VAL A 20 -1.08 13.53 -15.05
C VAL A 20 -0.33 12.54 -15.93
N GLN A 21 0.47 13.09 -16.84
CA GLN A 21 1.37 12.33 -17.70
C GLN A 21 2.80 12.87 -17.51
N ILE A 22 3.77 11.99 -17.26
CA ILE A 22 5.18 12.33 -17.06
C ILE A 22 6.00 11.63 -18.14
N ALA A 23 6.77 12.38 -18.92
CA ALA A 23 7.60 11.87 -20.00
C ALA A 23 6.85 10.89 -20.95
N GLY A 24 5.59 11.20 -21.27
CA GLY A 24 4.75 10.40 -22.16
C GLY A 24 4.04 9.21 -21.47
N THR A 25 4.38 8.89 -20.22
CA THR A 25 3.71 7.84 -19.45
C THR A 25 2.58 8.43 -18.62
N ARG A 26 1.36 7.89 -18.76
CA ARG A 26 0.21 8.28 -17.96
C ARG A 26 0.34 7.70 -16.55
N VAL A 27 0.33 8.57 -15.54
CA VAL A 27 0.48 8.21 -14.11
C VAL A 27 -0.87 8.27 -13.40
N LEU A 28 -1.65 9.33 -13.66
CA LEU A 28 -2.98 9.52 -13.07
C LEU A 28 -4.03 9.70 -14.16
N THR A 29 -5.25 9.22 -13.92
CA THR A 29 -6.39 9.34 -14.83
C THR A 29 -7.65 9.68 -14.06
N ASP A 30 -8.21 10.86 -14.33
CA ASP A 30 -9.53 11.30 -13.84
C ASP A 30 -9.70 11.18 -12.31
N VAL A 31 -8.73 11.69 -11.55
CA VAL A 31 -8.72 11.66 -10.09
C VAL A 31 -9.53 12.84 -9.56
N SER A 32 -10.60 12.56 -8.79
CA SER A 32 -11.45 13.59 -8.21
C SER A 32 -11.75 13.30 -6.76
N PHE A 33 -11.48 14.27 -5.87
CA PHE A 33 -11.81 14.18 -4.45
C PHE A 33 -11.79 15.55 -3.77
N THR A 34 -12.31 15.58 -2.54
CA THR A 34 -12.29 16.79 -1.69
C THR A 34 -11.81 16.42 -0.29
N VAL A 35 -10.97 17.26 0.31
CA VAL A 35 -10.51 17.16 1.69
C VAL A 35 -10.92 18.42 2.43
N SER A 36 -11.85 18.30 3.35
CA SER A 36 -12.31 19.43 4.17
C SER A 36 -11.39 19.69 5.36
N PRO A 37 -11.38 20.91 5.92
CA PRO A 37 -10.66 21.19 7.16
C PRO A 37 -11.02 20.18 8.26
N GLY A 38 -10.03 19.74 9.02
CA GLY A 38 -10.15 18.71 10.05
C GLY A 38 -10.27 17.27 9.51
N GLN A 39 -10.36 17.07 8.20
CA GLN A 39 -10.27 15.72 7.60
C GLN A 39 -8.81 15.31 7.39
N ARG A 40 -8.55 14.05 7.63
CA ARG A 40 -7.26 13.39 7.44
C ARG A 40 -7.46 12.25 6.45
N VAL A 41 -7.04 12.49 5.22
CA VAL A 41 -7.25 11.56 4.10
C VAL A 41 -5.94 10.84 3.78
N GLY A 42 -5.93 9.52 3.95
CA GLY A 42 -4.83 8.67 3.54
C GLY A 42 -4.97 8.25 2.07
N LEU A 43 -3.90 8.41 1.29
CA LEU A 43 -3.78 7.87 -0.06
C LEU A 43 -3.17 6.48 0.00
N ILE A 44 -3.85 5.51 -0.55
CA ILE A 44 -3.40 4.12 -0.66
C ILE A 44 -3.41 3.66 -2.12
N GLY A 45 -2.71 2.59 -2.40
CA GLY A 45 -2.58 2.01 -3.74
C GLY A 45 -1.23 1.34 -3.93
N GLU A 46 -1.06 0.60 -5.02
CA GLU A 46 0.21 -0.06 -5.36
C GLU A 46 1.37 0.92 -5.53
N ASN A 47 2.60 0.41 -5.46
CA ASN A 47 3.78 1.21 -5.78
C ASN A 47 3.72 1.65 -7.24
N GLY A 48 3.85 2.97 -7.47
CA GLY A 48 3.69 3.55 -8.80
C GLY A 48 2.24 3.93 -9.16
N SER A 49 1.25 3.76 -8.26
CA SER A 49 -0.14 4.20 -8.50
C SER A 49 -0.32 5.72 -8.57
N GLY A 50 0.73 6.50 -8.28
CA GLY A 50 0.70 7.94 -8.38
C GLY A 50 0.43 8.70 -7.07
N LYS A 51 0.56 8.07 -5.89
CA LYS A 51 0.37 8.72 -4.58
C LYS A 51 1.17 10.01 -4.44
N SER A 52 2.49 9.92 -4.60
CA SER A 52 3.39 11.10 -4.58
C SER A 52 3.05 12.11 -5.68
N THR A 53 2.64 11.63 -6.86
CA THR A 53 2.23 12.50 -7.97
C THR A 53 1.00 13.33 -7.63
N VAL A 54 0.02 12.76 -6.91
CA VAL A 54 -1.14 13.52 -6.40
C VAL A 54 -0.68 14.60 -5.42
N LEU A 55 0.20 14.28 -4.45
CA LEU A 55 0.72 15.25 -3.48
C LEU A 55 1.48 16.38 -4.17
N HIS A 56 2.37 16.04 -5.12
CA HIS A 56 3.10 17.05 -5.90
C HIS A 56 2.19 17.88 -6.80
N ALA A 57 1.13 17.31 -7.37
CA ALA A 57 0.15 18.04 -8.16
C ALA A 57 -0.60 19.05 -7.29
N VAL A 58 -1.01 18.66 -6.07
CA VAL A 58 -1.69 19.55 -5.11
C VAL A 58 -0.76 20.68 -4.66
N HIS A 59 0.51 20.39 -4.43
CA HIS A 59 1.50 21.39 -4.03
C HIS A 59 1.95 22.29 -5.19
N GLY A 60 1.71 21.91 -6.45
CA GLY A 60 2.19 22.64 -7.63
C GLY A 60 3.68 22.41 -7.94
N SER A 61 4.27 21.32 -7.44
CA SER A 61 5.71 20.99 -7.59
C SER A 61 5.96 19.80 -8.52
N LEU A 62 5.08 19.57 -9.49
CA LEU A 62 5.31 18.56 -10.52
C LEU A 62 6.54 18.89 -11.38
N PRO A 63 7.26 17.88 -11.90
CA PRO A 63 8.39 18.11 -12.80
C PRO A 63 7.98 18.86 -14.05
N ALA A 64 8.88 19.68 -14.63
CA ALA A 64 8.60 20.49 -15.83
C ALA A 64 8.19 19.67 -17.07
N VAL A 65 8.51 18.38 -17.10
CA VAL A 65 8.12 17.44 -18.17
C VAL A 65 6.73 16.84 -17.97
N ALA A 66 6.03 17.19 -16.89
CA ALA A 66 4.69 16.72 -16.63
C ALA A 66 3.66 17.56 -17.39
N THR A 67 2.65 16.88 -17.93
CA THR A 67 1.44 17.51 -18.47
C THR A 67 0.25 17.13 -17.62
N THR A 68 -0.59 18.12 -17.31
CA THR A 68 -1.75 17.94 -16.42
C THR A 68 -3.03 18.35 -17.11
N ALA A 69 -4.13 17.67 -16.77
CA ALA A 69 -5.50 18.07 -17.09
C ALA A 69 -6.33 17.99 -15.80
N GLY A 70 -7.46 18.70 -15.75
CA GLY A 70 -8.25 18.87 -14.55
C GLY A 70 -7.82 20.07 -13.73
N THR A 71 -8.38 20.22 -12.53
CA THR A 71 -8.13 21.37 -11.65
C THR A 71 -7.81 20.93 -10.22
N VAL A 72 -6.91 21.70 -9.59
CA VAL A 72 -6.62 21.60 -8.15
C VAL A 72 -6.88 22.96 -7.55
N ASP A 73 -7.74 23.03 -6.55
CA ASP A 73 -8.12 24.26 -5.86
C ASP A 73 -7.97 24.09 -4.35
N ALA A 74 -7.08 24.85 -3.76
CA ALA A 74 -6.90 24.99 -2.31
C ALA A 74 -7.33 26.37 -1.81
N GLY A 75 -7.94 27.19 -2.66
CA GLY A 75 -8.29 28.58 -2.38
C GLY A 75 -7.05 29.41 -2.04
N GLN A 76 -7.12 30.20 -0.95
CA GLN A 76 -6.00 30.99 -0.44
C GLN A 76 -5.23 30.28 0.69
N SER A 77 -5.46 28.98 0.87
CA SER A 77 -4.82 28.19 1.93
C SER A 77 -3.33 28.02 1.69
N ARG A 78 -2.53 28.14 2.76
CA ARG A 78 -1.10 27.79 2.71
C ARG A 78 -0.96 26.27 2.63
N VAL A 79 -0.36 25.79 1.55
CA VAL A 79 -0.12 24.36 1.32
C VAL A 79 1.32 24.05 1.72
N GLY A 80 1.50 23.11 2.64
CA GLY A 80 2.81 22.61 3.03
C GLY A 80 2.99 21.15 2.65
N LEU A 81 4.09 20.82 2.00
CA LEU A 81 4.45 19.46 1.60
C LEU A 81 5.71 19.01 2.34
N LEU A 82 5.70 17.81 2.89
CA LEU A 82 6.92 17.15 3.35
C LEU A 82 7.76 16.76 2.12
N HIS A 83 8.79 17.56 1.86
CA HIS A 83 9.70 17.33 0.75
C HIS A 83 10.78 16.30 1.11
N GLN A 84 11.27 15.56 0.11
CA GLN A 84 12.50 14.76 0.25
C GLN A 84 13.74 15.65 0.45
N GLN A 85 13.71 16.90 -0.05
CA GLN A 85 14.74 17.89 0.23
C GLN A 85 14.31 18.75 1.42
N ALA A 86 15.24 18.90 2.38
CA ALA A 86 14.99 19.70 3.57
C ALA A 86 14.72 21.17 3.21
N PRO A 87 13.81 21.88 3.92
CA PRO A 87 13.48 23.29 3.67
C PRO A 87 14.53 24.26 4.23
N PHE A 88 15.66 23.75 4.73
CA PHE A 88 16.76 24.50 5.35
C PHE A 88 18.10 24.11 4.70
N ARG A 89 19.10 24.99 4.81
CA ARG A 89 20.42 24.80 4.20
C ARG A 89 21.33 24.01 5.13
N ASP A 90 22.36 23.39 4.57
CA ASP A 90 23.31 22.54 5.30
C ASP A 90 24.17 23.30 6.31
N ASP A 91 24.37 24.61 6.07
CA ASP A 91 25.15 25.52 6.94
C ASP A 91 24.32 26.18 8.06
N GLU A 92 23.00 26.05 8.03
CA GLU A 92 22.10 26.54 9.09
C GLU A 92 22.14 25.63 10.31
N SER A 93 22.04 26.22 11.52
CA SER A 93 21.88 25.43 12.73
C SER A 93 20.47 24.84 12.86
N VAL A 94 20.31 23.82 13.68
CA VAL A 94 18.97 23.27 14.03
C VAL A 94 18.09 24.38 14.60
N HIS A 95 18.63 25.27 15.44
CA HIS A 95 17.92 26.42 16.00
C HIS A 95 17.41 27.36 14.89
N ASP A 96 18.26 27.77 13.94
CA ASP A 96 17.87 28.67 12.87
C ASP A 96 16.76 28.09 11.99
N ALA A 97 16.86 26.80 11.68
CA ALA A 97 15.83 26.07 10.94
C ALA A 97 14.48 26.11 11.69
N LEU A 98 14.46 25.88 13.00
CA LEU A 98 13.25 25.92 13.82
C LEU A 98 12.67 27.33 13.94
N GLU A 99 13.51 28.33 14.15
CA GLU A 99 13.07 29.75 14.20
C GLU A 99 12.46 30.20 12.86
N THR A 100 12.99 29.72 11.74
CA THR A 100 12.40 29.95 10.44
C THR A 100 10.99 29.35 10.32
N ALA A 101 10.76 28.17 10.89
CA ALA A 101 9.45 27.52 10.90
C ALA A 101 8.39 28.31 11.67
N VAL A 102 8.78 28.98 12.75
CA VAL A 102 7.89 29.75 13.65
C VAL A 102 8.01 31.27 13.46
N ALA A 103 8.55 31.69 12.32
CA ALA A 103 8.80 33.12 12.06
C ALA A 103 7.53 34.00 12.10
N ALA A 104 6.36 33.43 11.79
CA ALA A 104 5.09 34.14 11.87
C ALA A 104 4.70 34.43 13.32
N GLU A 105 4.84 33.46 14.22
CA GLU A 105 4.60 33.60 15.65
C GLU A 105 5.58 34.59 16.29
N ARG A 106 6.87 34.50 15.94
CA ARG A 106 7.90 35.44 16.44
C ARG A 106 7.61 36.88 16.00
N ARG A 107 7.19 37.09 14.76
CA ARG A 107 6.78 38.42 14.29
C ARG A 107 5.55 38.93 15.02
N ALA A 108 4.50 38.13 15.15
CA ALA A 108 3.31 38.53 15.87
C ALA A 108 3.59 38.91 17.34
N ALA A 109 4.51 38.19 18.00
CA ALA A 109 4.97 38.56 19.33
C ALA A 109 5.70 39.91 19.34
N ALA A 110 6.62 40.15 18.39
CA ALA A 110 7.34 41.42 18.27
C ALA A 110 6.40 42.58 17.89
N ASP A 111 5.42 42.37 17.04
CA ASP A 111 4.42 43.38 16.67
C ASP A 111 3.54 43.76 17.87
N LEU A 112 3.19 42.81 18.72
CA LEU A 112 2.45 43.05 19.96
C LEU A 112 3.28 43.88 20.96
N GLU A 113 4.57 43.57 21.15
CA GLU A 113 5.49 44.35 21.98
C GLU A 113 5.66 45.77 21.41
N ALA A 114 5.85 45.92 20.11
CA ALA A 114 6.00 47.23 19.47
C ALA A 114 4.73 48.12 19.56
N ALA A 115 3.53 47.50 19.54
CA ALA A 115 2.28 48.24 19.71
C ALA A 115 1.99 48.66 21.17
N ALA A 116 2.74 48.11 22.13
CA ALA A 116 2.63 48.44 23.53
C ALA A 116 3.46 49.71 23.93
N ASP A 117 4.54 50.05 23.18
CA ASP A 117 5.41 51.19 23.47
C ASP A 117 5.97 51.84 22.20
N PRO A 118 5.43 53.07 21.78
CA PRO A 118 4.32 53.79 22.39
C PRO A 118 2.97 53.08 22.20
N TYR A 119 2.13 53.14 23.19
CA TYR A 119 0.83 52.45 23.16
C TYR A 119 -0.12 53.03 22.12
N ASP A 120 -0.50 52.22 21.14
CA ASP A 120 -1.54 52.50 20.15
C ASP A 120 -2.66 51.46 20.36
N ALA A 121 -3.83 51.89 20.81
CA ALA A 121 -4.91 51.02 21.21
C ALA A 121 -5.44 50.12 20.06
N ASP A 122 -5.54 50.70 18.84
CA ASP A 122 -6.06 49.94 17.68
C ASP A 122 -5.02 48.95 17.14
N ALA A 123 -3.76 49.38 17.07
CA ALA A 123 -2.65 48.50 16.68
C ALA A 123 -2.43 47.38 17.70
N TYR A 124 -2.49 47.69 19.00
CA TYR A 124 -2.35 46.71 20.06
C TYR A 124 -3.48 45.66 20.04
N ALA A 125 -4.74 46.10 19.86
CA ALA A 125 -5.85 45.15 19.78
C ALA A 125 -5.72 44.19 18.57
N ALA A 126 -5.34 44.71 17.40
CA ALA A 126 -5.13 43.91 16.21
C ALA A 126 -3.93 42.93 16.39
N ALA A 127 -2.83 43.40 16.99
CA ALA A 127 -1.67 42.55 17.24
C ALA A 127 -1.97 41.47 18.30
N LEU A 128 -2.78 41.80 19.33
CA LEU A 128 -3.21 40.84 20.34
C LEU A 128 -4.09 39.74 19.74
N ASP A 129 -5.08 40.11 18.94
CA ASP A 129 -5.94 39.13 18.23
C ASP A 129 -5.10 38.17 17.37
N LEU A 130 -4.09 38.70 16.66
CA LEU A 130 -3.18 37.88 15.86
C LEU A 130 -2.30 36.97 16.74
N ALA A 131 -1.75 37.52 17.82
CA ALA A 131 -0.91 36.77 18.76
C ALA A 131 -1.69 35.64 19.45
N GLU A 132 -2.94 35.88 19.83
CA GLU A 132 -3.85 34.84 20.35
C GLU A 132 -4.18 33.80 19.31
N HIS A 133 -4.47 34.21 18.10
CA HIS A 133 -4.78 33.29 16.98
C HIS A 133 -3.61 32.35 16.67
N LEU A 134 -2.39 32.87 16.66
CA LEU A 134 -1.16 32.10 16.42
C LEU A 134 -0.67 31.35 17.67
N ASP A 135 -1.22 31.62 18.84
CA ASP A 135 -0.77 31.06 20.13
C ASP A 135 0.74 31.29 20.35
N VAL A 136 1.18 32.55 20.28
CA VAL A 136 2.60 32.91 20.35
C VAL A 136 3.26 32.49 21.65
N TRP A 137 2.54 32.50 22.76
CA TRP A 137 3.06 32.15 24.11
C TRP A 137 3.35 30.64 24.25
N GLY A 138 2.69 29.81 23.43
CA GLY A 138 2.92 28.36 23.41
C GLY A 138 4.05 27.93 22.48
N THR A 139 4.69 28.85 21.73
CA THR A 139 5.64 28.53 20.66
C THR A 139 6.83 27.69 21.13
N ASP A 140 7.53 28.12 22.21
CA ASP A 140 8.70 27.39 22.72
C ASP A 140 8.34 26.01 23.27
N ALA A 141 7.20 25.90 23.93
CA ALA A 141 6.69 24.61 24.41
C ALA A 141 6.34 23.68 23.24
N ARG A 142 5.79 24.20 22.14
CA ARG A 142 5.52 23.41 20.92
C ARG A 142 6.81 22.93 20.25
N ILE A 143 7.82 23.79 20.14
CA ILE A 143 9.14 23.41 19.61
C ILE A 143 9.69 22.25 20.45
N ALA A 144 9.75 22.42 21.78
CA ALA A 144 10.27 21.40 22.67
C ALA A 144 9.48 20.08 22.59
N ALA A 145 8.15 20.15 22.57
CA ALA A 145 7.29 18.97 22.44
C ALA A 145 7.47 18.26 21.09
N THR A 146 7.62 19.03 19.99
CA THR A 146 7.83 18.47 18.66
C THR A 146 9.18 17.77 18.54
N LEU A 147 10.24 18.39 19.05
CA LEU A 147 11.57 17.78 19.10
C LEU A 147 11.58 16.50 19.95
N ALA A 148 10.97 16.54 21.13
CA ALA A 148 10.86 15.36 21.99
C ALA A 148 10.04 14.27 21.34
N GLY A 149 8.88 14.59 20.77
CA GLY A 149 7.97 13.65 20.13
C GLY A 149 8.57 12.97 18.89
N LEU A 150 9.46 13.65 18.16
CA LEU A 150 10.16 13.11 17.01
C LEU A 150 11.56 12.54 17.33
N GLY A 151 11.90 12.40 18.63
CA GLY A 151 13.18 11.82 19.07
C GLY A 151 14.40 12.67 18.70
N LEU A 152 14.22 14.01 18.66
CA LEU A 152 15.28 14.98 18.37
C LEU A 152 15.74 15.77 19.62
N ALA A 153 15.16 15.53 20.80
CA ALA A 153 15.47 16.29 22.03
C ALA A 153 16.95 16.26 22.43
N ALA A 154 17.67 15.18 22.10
CA ALA A 154 19.10 15.04 22.39
C ALA A 154 20.02 15.69 21.34
N VAL A 155 19.47 16.23 20.24
CA VAL A 155 20.26 16.89 19.20
C VAL A 155 20.58 18.32 19.63
N PRO A 156 21.87 18.71 19.71
CA PRO A 156 22.24 20.09 20.04
C PRO A 156 21.65 21.07 19.02
N GLN A 157 21.07 22.17 19.51
CA GLN A 157 20.39 23.13 18.63
C GLN A 157 21.36 24.02 17.85
N ASP A 158 22.60 24.17 18.29
CA ASP A 158 23.68 24.88 17.59
C ASP A 158 24.36 24.04 16.49
N ARG A 159 24.00 22.75 16.40
CA ARG A 159 24.59 21.83 15.42
C ARG A 159 24.13 22.19 14.00
N PRO A 160 25.07 22.26 13.01
CA PRO A 160 24.73 22.45 11.60
C PRO A 160 23.85 21.29 11.10
N THR A 161 22.82 21.64 10.31
CA THR A 161 21.87 20.63 9.79
C THR A 161 22.52 19.64 8.83
N GLY A 162 23.62 20.05 8.14
CA GLY A 162 24.40 19.17 7.28
C GLY A 162 25.15 18.05 8.00
N GLU A 163 25.38 18.20 9.32
CA GLU A 163 26.03 17.19 10.16
C GLU A 163 25.05 16.16 10.74
N LEU A 164 23.75 16.35 10.52
CA LEU A 164 22.72 15.42 10.97
C LEU A 164 22.75 14.13 10.13
N SER A 165 22.45 12.99 10.76
CA SER A 165 22.18 11.77 10.01
C SER A 165 20.96 11.96 9.10
N GLY A 166 20.86 11.18 8.01
CA GLY A 166 19.73 11.26 7.09
C GLY A 166 18.37 11.12 7.81
N GLY A 167 18.25 10.23 8.78
CA GLY A 167 17.04 10.07 9.60
C GLY A 167 16.78 11.26 10.52
N GLN A 168 17.82 11.86 11.14
CA GLN A 168 17.66 13.07 11.94
C GLN A 168 17.22 14.26 11.08
N ARG A 169 17.80 14.39 9.88
CA ARG A 169 17.45 15.45 8.94
C ARG A 169 16.01 15.31 8.43
N ALA A 170 15.57 14.10 8.11
CA ALA A 170 14.18 13.83 7.71
C ALA A 170 13.20 14.17 8.84
N ARG A 171 13.50 13.79 10.07
CA ARG A 171 12.69 14.11 11.25
C ARG A 171 12.67 15.61 11.55
N LEU A 172 13.78 16.33 11.34
CA LEU A 172 13.82 17.79 11.48
C LEU A 172 12.98 18.48 10.39
N SER A 173 12.98 17.98 9.15
CA SER A 173 12.11 18.49 8.07
C SER A 173 10.63 18.31 8.41
N LEU A 174 10.28 17.17 9.00
CA LEU A 174 8.93 16.94 9.51
C LEU A 174 8.59 17.89 10.66
N ALA A 175 9.49 18.07 11.64
CA ALA A 175 9.32 19.02 12.74
C ALA A 175 9.08 20.44 12.20
N TRP A 176 9.90 20.88 11.26
CA TRP A 176 9.78 22.18 10.60
C TRP A 176 8.39 22.38 9.98
N LEU A 177 7.90 21.38 9.23
CA LEU A 177 6.60 21.43 8.56
C LEU A 177 5.44 21.48 9.58
N LEU A 178 5.51 20.68 10.65
CA LEU A 178 4.48 20.67 11.69
C LEU A 178 4.43 21.98 12.48
N LEU A 179 5.58 22.60 12.73
CA LEU A 179 5.70 23.89 13.42
C LEU A 179 5.21 25.04 12.53
N ASN A 180 5.43 25.01 11.22
CA ASN A 180 4.94 26.00 10.27
C ASN A 180 3.40 26.02 10.12
N ARG A 181 2.68 24.95 10.56
CA ARG A 181 1.22 24.86 10.64
C ARG A 181 0.49 25.31 9.37
N PRO A 182 0.75 24.69 8.20
CA PRO A 182 0.02 25.02 6.98
C PRO A 182 -1.48 24.69 7.10
N ASP A 183 -2.33 25.37 6.31
CA ASP A 183 -3.76 25.13 6.26
C ASP A 183 -4.10 23.80 5.57
N VAL A 184 -3.28 23.41 4.59
CA VAL A 184 -3.32 22.12 3.91
C VAL A 184 -1.97 21.43 4.11
N LEU A 185 -1.97 20.33 4.85
CA LEU A 185 -0.78 19.55 5.16
C LEU A 185 -0.69 18.34 4.25
N LEU A 186 0.40 18.24 3.49
CA LEU A 186 0.69 17.14 2.57
C LEU A 186 1.89 16.35 3.08
N LEU A 187 1.72 15.02 3.27
CA LEU A 187 2.79 14.16 3.77
C LEU A 187 3.01 12.96 2.84
N ASP A 188 4.23 12.80 2.35
CA ASP A 188 4.63 11.65 1.53
C ASP A 188 5.49 10.70 2.36
N GLU A 189 4.96 9.51 2.67
CA GLU A 189 5.58 8.48 3.52
C GLU A 189 6.20 9.03 4.82
N PRO A 190 5.41 9.75 5.66
CA PRO A 190 5.95 10.47 6.81
C PRO A 190 6.48 9.56 7.93
N THR A 191 6.13 8.28 7.92
CA THR A 191 6.59 7.29 8.91
C THR A 191 7.98 6.73 8.60
N ASN A 192 8.52 7.00 7.40
CA ASN A 192 9.88 6.61 7.09
C ASN A 192 10.86 7.28 8.07
N HIS A 193 11.75 6.49 8.65
CA HIS A 193 12.73 6.92 9.66
C HIS A 193 12.15 7.29 11.04
N LEU A 194 10.86 7.05 11.30
CA LEU A 194 10.25 7.16 12.62
C LEU A 194 10.25 5.80 13.33
N ASP A 195 10.39 5.83 14.63
CA ASP A 195 10.08 4.69 15.50
C ASP A 195 8.60 4.73 15.92
N ASP A 196 8.15 3.72 16.65
CA ASP A 196 6.76 3.61 17.08
C ASP A 196 6.31 4.81 17.94
N ALA A 197 7.19 5.34 18.80
CA ALA A 197 6.89 6.48 19.66
C ALA A 197 6.69 7.75 18.83
N ALA A 198 7.59 8.02 17.89
CA ALA A 198 7.51 9.17 17.00
C ALA A 198 6.31 9.05 16.02
N THR A 199 6.02 7.85 15.53
CA THR A 199 4.82 7.57 14.71
C THR A 199 3.54 7.83 15.50
N GLY A 200 3.48 7.37 16.77
CA GLY A 200 2.37 7.65 17.67
C GLY A 200 2.20 9.14 17.97
N TYR A 201 3.30 9.86 18.19
CA TYR A 201 3.30 11.32 18.35
C TYR A 201 2.73 12.01 17.10
N LEU A 202 3.24 11.66 15.91
CA LEU A 202 2.75 12.23 14.65
C LEU A 202 1.24 12.00 14.48
N ALA A 203 0.76 10.76 14.70
CA ALA A 203 -0.67 10.45 14.64
C ALA A 203 -1.48 11.33 15.62
N GLY A 204 -1.00 11.55 16.85
CA GLY A 204 -1.61 12.44 17.83
C GLY A 204 -1.70 13.89 17.34
N VAL A 205 -0.62 14.43 16.75
CA VAL A 205 -0.59 15.77 16.15
C VAL A 205 -1.60 15.88 15.01
N LEU A 206 -1.63 14.91 14.09
CA LEU A 206 -2.58 14.91 12.97
C LEU A 206 -4.03 14.83 13.44
N ASN A 207 -4.31 14.05 14.50
CA ASN A 207 -5.66 13.93 15.05
C ASN A 207 -6.20 15.25 15.64
N SER A 208 -5.31 16.15 16.06
CA SER A 208 -5.65 17.50 16.53
C SER A 208 -5.54 18.58 15.44
N TRP A 209 -5.13 18.22 14.21
CA TRP A 209 -4.93 19.19 13.13
C TRP A 209 -6.25 19.81 12.66
N ARG A 210 -6.31 21.14 12.62
CA ARG A 210 -7.53 21.87 12.24
C ARG A 210 -7.69 22.02 10.72
N GLY A 211 -6.58 22.06 9.98
CA GLY A 211 -6.55 22.17 8.53
C GLY A 211 -6.89 20.84 7.83
N ALA A 212 -6.84 20.85 6.51
CA ALA A 212 -6.96 19.64 5.70
C ALA A 212 -5.63 18.87 5.72
N VAL A 213 -5.69 17.54 5.88
CA VAL A 213 -4.50 16.67 5.82
C VAL A 213 -4.68 15.64 4.72
N LEU A 214 -3.70 15.56 3.82
CA LEU A 214 -3.63 14.53 2.78
C LEU A 214 -2.26 13.85 2.88
N PHE A 215 -2.24 12.53 3.07
CA PHE A 215 -0.97 11.83 3.26
C PHE A 215 -0.94 10.48 2.53
N ALA A 216 0.21 10.13 1.99
CA ALA A 216 0.49 8.81 1.46
C ALA A 216 1.28 8.02 2.51
N SER A 217 0.89 6.79 2.78
CA SER A 217 1.65 5.88 3.64
C SER A 217 1.41 4.43 3.32
N HIS A 218 2.43 3.61 3.53
CA HIS A 218 2.35 2.15 3.55
C HIS A 218 2.26 1.58 4.96
N ASP A 219 2.43 2.42 5.99
CA ASP A 219 2.29 2.01 7.39
C ASP A 219 0.81 1.88 7.76
N ARG A 220 0.35 0.63 7.91
CA ARG A 220 -1.04 0.28 8.20
C ARG A 220 -1.48 0.73 9.59
N ALA A 221 -0.60 0.66 10.58
CA ALA A 221 -0.89 1.11 11.93
C ALA A 221 -1.05 2.63 11.99
N PHE A 222 -0.24 3.35 11.22
CA PHE A 222 -0.37 4.80 11.08
C PHE A 222 -1.65 5.17 10.32
N LEU A 223 -1.95 4.51 9.19
CA LEU A 223 -3.21 4.70 8.46
C LEU A 223 -4.43 4.46 9.37
N ASP A 224 -4.37 3.42 10.20
CA ASP A 224 -5.46 3.08 11.13
C ASP A 224 -5.64 4.11 12.25
N SER A 225 -4.55 4.69 12.74
CA SER A 225 -4.56 5.65 13.86
C SER A 225 -4.79 7.10 13.44
N ALA A 226 -4.37 7.48 12.23
CA ALA A 226 -4.38 8.87 11.77
C ALA A 226 -5.47 9.19 10.74
N ALA A 227 -5.86 8.24 9.87
CA ALA A 227 -6.81 8.51 8.82
C ALA A 227 -8.27 8.63 9.33
N SER A 228 -9.02 9.59 8.80
CA SER A 228 -10.47 9.68 8.94
C SER A 228 -11.22 9.14 7.71
N SER A 229 -10.53 9.04 6.58
CA SER A 229 -10.97 8.38 5.35
C SER A 229 -9.76 8.02 4.49
N LEU A 230 -9.95 7.05 3.60
CA LEU A 230 -8.92 6.58 2.68
C LEU A 230 -9.37 6.77 1.24
N ILE A 231 -8.44 7.08 0.36
CA ILE A 231 -8.62 7.12 -1.09
C ILE A 231 -7.70 6.06 -1.69
N ASP A 232 -8.33 5.08 -2.34
CA ASP A 232 -7.63 4.03 -3.08
C ASP A 232 -7.44 4.48 -4.52
N LEU A 233 -6.18 4.62 -4.94
CA LEU A 233 -5.78 5.02 -6.29
C LEU A 233 -5.71 3.81 -7.25
N ASP A 234 -5.80 2.59 -6.74
CA ASP A 234 -5.89 1.42 -7.59
C ASP A 234 -7.26 1.40 -8.28
N PRO A 235 -7.32 1.05 -9.58
CA PRO A 235 -8.57 1.06 -10.30
C PRO A 235 -9.59 0.14 -9.62
N ALA A 236 -10.73 0.71 -9.24
CA ALA A 236 -11.84 -0.08 -8.73
C ALA A 236 -12.24 -1.17 -9.74
N PRO A 237 -12.84 -2.28 -9.28
CA PRO A 237 -13.41 -3.30 -10.16
C PRO A 237 -14.54 -2.66 -10.98
N SER A 238 -14.20 -2.09 -12.13
CA SER A 238 -15.14 -1.42 -13.01
C SER A 238 -15.56 -2.34 -14.15
N LYS A 239 -16.68 -2.02 -14.78
CA LYS A 239 -17.15 -2.65 -16.03
C LYS A 239 -16.02 -2.59 -17.06
N VAL A 240 -15.95 -3.59 -17.92
CA VAL A 240 -15.02 -3.63 -19.05
C VAL A 240 -15.07 -2.29 -19.81
N GLY A 241 -13.95 -1.56 -19.87
CA GLY A 241 -13.81 -0.34 -20.68
C GLY A 241 -13.85 0.99 -19.92
N VAL A 242 -13.98 1.02 -18.59
CA VAL A 242 -13.84 2.25 -17.79
C VAL A 242 -12.53 2.17 -16.99
N ASP A 243 -11.47 2.74 -17.55
CA ASP A 243 -10.18 2.90 -16.87
C ASP A 243 -10.13 4.32 -16.30
N GLY A 244 -10.08 4.46 -14.97
CA GLY A 244 -9.91 5.72 -14.27
C GLY A 244 -10.80 5.89 -13.05
N GLY A 245 -10.46 6.90 -12.25
CA GLY A 245 -11.16 7.24 -11.03
C GLY A 245 -10.54 6.63 -9.77
N VAL A 246 -10.97 7.13 -8.63
CA VAL A 246 -10.51 6.71 -7.31
C VAL A 246 -11.70 6.22 -6.49
N THR A 247 -11.44 5.30 -5.55
CA THR A 247 -12.47 4.85 -4.61
C THR A 247 -12.21 5.46 -3.24
N ARG A 248 -13.20 6.15 -2.68
CA ARG A 248 -13.13 6.70 -1.32
C ARG A 248 -13.80 5.77 -0.33
N TYR A 249 -13.10 5.51 0.77
CA TYR A 249 -13.59 4.75 1.92
C TYR A 249 -13.64 5.68 3.15
N THR A 250 -14.75 5.64 3.87
CA THR A 250 -14.91 6.38 5.14
C THR A 250 -14.38 5.53 6.29
N GLY A 251 -13.72 6.16 7.25
CA GLY A 251 -13.13 5.48 8.39
C GLY A 251 -11.62 5.25 8.23
N ASN A 252 -11.07 4.42 9.09
CA ASN A 252 -9.65 4.09 9.16
C ASN A 252 -9.28 2.88 8.28
N TYR A 253 -8.06 2.37 8.46
CA TYR A 253 -7.57 1.23 7.66
C TYR A 253 -8.32 -0.07 7.97
N THR A 254 -8.74 -0.30 9.21
CA THR A 254 -9.59 -1.44 9.60
C THR A 254 -10.94 -1.40 8.87
N ASP A 255 -11.58 -0.22 8.83
CA ASP A 255 -12.84 -0.02 8.12
C ASP A 255 -12.70 -0.23 6.61
N TYR A 256 -11.57 0.23 6.04
CA TYR A 256 -11.23 0.00 4.64
C TYR A 256 -11.12 -1.48 4.31
N LEU A 257 -10.42 -2.27 5.13
CA LEU A 257 -10.29 -3.72 4.90
C LEU A 257 -11.66 -4.40 4.88
N ALA A 258 -12.53 -4.07 5.84
CA ALA A 258 -13.89 -4.60 5.89
C ALA A 258 -14.71 -4.21 4.65
N ALA A 259 -14.68 -2.93 4.27
CA ALA A 259 -15.40 -2.43 3.09
C ALA A 259 -14.87 -3.06 1.79
N ARG A 260 -13.56 -3.25 1.67
CA ARG A 260 -12.92 -3.91 0.53
C ARG A 260 -13.34 -5.37 0.41
N GLN A 261 -13.42 -6.10 1.53
CA GLN A 261 -13.91 -7.47 1.56
C GLN A 261 -15.37 -7.54 1.08
N ASP A 262 -16.25 -6.65 1.55
CA ASP A 262 -17.63 -6.57 1.12
C ASP A 262 -17.78 -6.27 -0.38
N VAL A 263 -16.94 -5.37 -0.91
CA VAL A 263 -16.91 -5.05 -2.35
C VAL A 263 -16.49 -6.28 -3.16
N ARG A 264 -15.46 -6.98 -2.70
CA ARG A 264 -14.95 -8.18 -3.34
C ARG A 264 -16.01 -9.29 -3.38
N GLU A 265 -16.65 -9.58 -2.26
CA GLU A 265 -17.71 -10.61 -2.19
C GLU A 265 -18.90 -10.30 -3.11
N ARG A 266 -19.26 -9.01 -3.22
CA ARG A 266 -20.28 -8.56 -4.17
C ARG A 266 -19.84 -8.76 -5.62
N TRP A 267 -18.58 -8.42 -5.93
CA TRP A 267 -18.02 -8.61 -7.26
C TRP A 267 -17.96 -10.09 -7.65
N GLU A 268 -17.51 -10.98 -6.77
CA GLU A 268 -17.46 -12.42 -7.00
C GLU A 268 -18.85 -13.03 -7.19
N ARG A 269 -19.84 -12.57 -6.42
CA ARG A 269 -21.24 -12.96 -6.61
C ARG A 269 -21.76 -12.50 -7.98
N GLN A 270 -21.60 -11.24 -8.31
CA GLN A 270 -22.02 -10.69 -9.58
C GLN A 270 -21.38 -11.42 -10.76
N TYR A 271 -20.06 -11.65 -10.70
CA TYR A 271 -19.34 -12.39 -11.74
C TYR A 271 -19.89 -13.81 -11.91
N ARG A 272 -20.12 -14.53 -10.82
CA ARG A 272 -20.70 -15.89 -10.88
C ARG A 272 -22.11 -15.89 -11.49
N ASP A 273 -22.95 -14.95 -11.09
CA ASP A 273 -24.32 -14.81 -11.59
C ASP A 273 -24.34 -14.46 -13.08
N GLU A 274 -23.50 -13.53 -13.52
CA GLU A 274 -23.35 -13.17 -14.93
C GLU A 274 -22.80 -14.35 -15.78
N GLN A 275 -21.81 -15.10 -15.27
CA GLN A 275 -21.30 -16.30 -15.98
C GLN A 275 -22.37 -17.39 -16.08
N ALA A 276 -23.18 -17.59 -15.05
CA ALA A 276 -24.30 -18.54 -15.09
C ALA A 276 -25.37 -18.12 -16.13
N GLU A 277 -25.71 -16.81 -16.17
CA GLU A 277 -26.67 -16.28 -17.14
C GLU A 277 -26.11 -16.33 -18.58
N LEU A 278 -24.82 -16.00 -18.79
CA LEU A 278 -24.15 -16.16 -20.09
C LEU A 278 -24.21 -17.61 -20.58
N LYS A 279 -23.93 -18.57 -19.71
CA LYS A 279 -24.01 -20.00 -20.03
C LYS A 279 -25.43 -20.40 -20.42
N ARG A 280 -26.43 -19.89 -19.66
CA ARG A 280 -27.85 -20.16 -19.91
C ARG A 280 -28.33 -19.55 -21.24
N LEU A 281 -27.97 -18.29 -21.51
CA LEU A 281 -28.34 -17.59 -22.74
C LEU A 281 -27.69 -18.24 -23.98
N ARG A 282 -26.39 -18.61 -23.88
CA ARG A 282 -25.68 -19.33 -24.95
C ARG A 282 -26.31 -20.71 -25.25
N ALA A 283 -26.69 -21.44 -24.18
CA ALA A 283 -27.41 -22.70 -24.35
C ALA A 283 -28.76 -22.50 -25.03
N GLY A 284 -29.53 -21.47 -24.56
CA GLY A 284 -30.84 -21.13 -25.15
C GLY A 284 -30.77 -20.73 -26.63
N VAL A 285 -29.73 -19.99 -27.04
CA VAL A 285 -29.50 -19.66 -28.47
C VAL A 285 -29.13 -20.89 -29.27
N ARG A 286 -28.30 -21.81 -28.74
CA ARG A 286 -27.88 -23.03 -29.40
C ARG A 286 -28.99 -24.08 -29.53
N ASP A 287 -29.74 -24.35 -28.46
CA ASP A 287 -30.74 -25.41 -28.41
C ASP A 287 -32.02 -25.06 -29.21
N ASN A 288 -32.36 -23.76 -29.30
CA ASN A 288 -33.51 -23.32 -30.13
C ASN A 288 -33.27 -23.47 -31.65
N HIS A 289 -32.05 -23.66 -32.11
CA HIS A 289 -31.79 -24.06 -33.52
C HIS A 289 -32.20 -25.51 -33.82
N GLN A 290 -32.31 -26.38 -32.81
CA GLN A 290 -32.66 -27.78 -32.96
C GLN A 290 -34.17 -28.07 -32.88
N VAL A 291 -34.95 -27.20 -32.19
CA VAL A 291 -36.39 -27.39 -31.99
C VAL A 291 -37.24 -27.15 -33.27
N GLY A 292 -36.65 -26.58 -34.32
CA GLY A 292 -37.32 -26.35 -35.63
C GLY A 292 -37.70 -27.61 -36.42
N HIS A 293 -37.31 -28.80 -36.00
CA HIS A 293 -37.50 -30.05 -36.72
C HIS A 293 -38.21 -31.17 -35.94
N VAL A 294 -39.15 -30.83 -35.07
CA VAL A 294 -40.03 -31.89 -34.53
C VAL A 294 -41.12 -32.20 -35.53
N ASN A 295 -40.90 -33.28 -36.31
CA ASN A 295 -41.89 -33.86 -37.19
C ASN A 295 -43.04 -34.49 -36.39
N PHE A 296 -43.88 -33.67 -35.77
CA PHE A 296 -45.15 -34.10 -35.24
C PHE A 296 -46.17 -34.10 -36.41
N LYS A 297 -46.50 -35.28 -36.93
CA LYS A 297 -47.61 -35.46 -37.88
C LYS A 297 -48.85 -35.89 -37.14
N PRO A 298 -49.81 -34.97 -36.83
CA PRO A 298 -51.15 -35.36 -36.38
C PRO A 298 -51.90 -36.04 -37.53
N ARG A 299 -52.58 -37.14 -37.22
CA ARG A 299 -53.21 -38.01 -38.23
C ARG A 299 -54.51 -37.47 -38.84
N THR A 300 -55.04 -36.28 -38.43
CA THR A 300 -56.37 -35.83 -38.77
C THR A 300 -56.55 -34.35 -39.09
N GLU A 301 -55.55 -33.51 -39.25
CA GLU A 301 -55.70 -32.07 -39.56
C GLU A 301 -55.36 -31.71 -40.99
N THR A 302 -56.13 -30.74 -41.59
CA THR A 302 -55.91 -30.22 -42.95
C THR A 302 -54.57 -29.50 -43.07
N ARG A 303 -53.91 -29.64 -44.25
CA ARG A 303 -52.60 -29.04 -44.56
C ARG A 303 -52.47 -27.55 -44.24
N MET A 304 -53.57 -26.79 -44.28
CA MET A 304 -53.61 -25.36 -43.96
C MET A 304 -53.48 -25.09 -42.46
N ALA A 305 -54.12 -25.88 -41.60
CA ALA A 305 -54.05 -25.76 -40.16
C ALA A 305 -52.61 -26.08 -39.64
N GLN A 306 -51.99 -27.11 -40.22
CA GLN A 306 -50.57 -27.50 -39.92
C GLN A 306 -49.58 -26.39 -40.25
N LYS A 307 -49.77 -25.72 -41.41
CA LYS A 307 -48.90 -24.58 -41.80
C LYS A 307 -49.11 -23.38 -40.84
N PHE A 308 -50.33 -23.07 -40.47
CA PHE A 308 -50.67 -21.95 -39.55
C PHE A 308 -50.07 -22.15 -38.15
N TYR A 309 -50.20 -23.35 -37.59
CA TYR A 309 -49.59 -23.67 -36.27
C TYR A 309 -48.06 -23.77 -36.38
N GLY A 310 -47.48 -24.27 -37.47
CA GLY A 310 -46.05 -24.26 -37.75
C GLY A 310 -45.46 -22.85 -37.81
N ASP A 311 -46.09 -21.95 -38.58
CA ASP A 311 -45.67 -20.57 -38.74
C ASP A 311 -45.80 -19.76 -37.42
N ARG A 312 -46.86 -20.03 -36.61
CA ARG A 312 -47.05 -19.41 -35.29
C ARG A 312 -45.99 -19.85 -34.30
N ASN A 313 -45.68 -21.15 -34.24
CA ASN A 313 -44.64 -21.68 -33.38
C ASN A 313 -43.26 -21.19 -33.83
N ALA A 314 -42.94 -21.12 -35.11
CA ALA A 314 -41.74 -20.58 -35.67
C ALA A 314 -41.53 -19.09 -35.27
N LYS A 315 -42.59 -18.28 -35.35
CA LYS A 315 -42.55 -16.87 -34.90
C LYS A 315 -42.28 -16.73 -33.39
N VAL A 316 -42.90 -17.57 -32.55
CA VAL A 316 -42.65 -17.54 -31.08
C VAL A 316 -41.22 -17.97 -30.76
N VAL A 317 -40.73 -19.03 -31.41
CA VAL A 317 -39.33 -19.49 -31.24
C VAL A 317 -38.36 -18.42 -31.74
N SER A 318 -38.58 -17.84 -32.90
CA SER A 318 -37.74 -16.78 -33.47
C SER A 318 -37.66 -15.56 -32.57
N ARG A 319 -38.80 -15.17 -31.97
CA ARG A 319 -38.86 -14.03 -31.01
C ARG A 319 -38.06 -14.33 -29.75
N ARG A 320 -38.19 -15.55 -29.17
CA ARG A 320 -37.41 -15.97 -28.00
C ARG A 320 -35.91 -16.01 -28.27
N VAL A 321 -35.50 -16.52 -29.47
CA VAL A 321 -34.09 -16.54 -29.87
C VAL A 321 -33.54 -15.13 -30.03
N ASN A 322 -34.28 -14.22 -30.67
CA ASN A 322 -33.86 -12.83 -30.84
C ASN A 322 -33.77 -12.09 -29.49
N ASP A 323 -34.74 -12.32 -28.58
CA ASP A 323 -34.67 -11.76 -27.21
C ASP A 323 -33.47 -12.29 -26.44
N SER A 324 -33.19 -13.61 -26.54
CA SER A 324 -32.03 -14.21 -25.88
C SER A 324 -30.70 -13.69 -26.46
N ARG A 325 -30.65 -13.51 -27.80
CA ARG A 325 -29.47 -12.95 -28.49
C ARG A 325 -29.23 -11.51 -28.09
N SER A 326 -30.27 -10.67 -28.08
CA SER A 326 -30.13 -9.27 -27.66
C SER A 326 -29.71 -9.13 -26.18
N ARG A 327 -30.21 -10.03 -25.30
CA ARG A 327 -29.76 -10.08 -23.89
C ARG A 327 -28.31 -10.55 -23.78
N LEU A 328 -27.93 -11.54 -24.59
CA LEU A 328 -26.55 -12.05 -24.62
C LEU A 328 -25.58 -10.95 -25.06
N GLU A 329 -25.87 -10.23 -26.13
CA GLU A 329 -25.07 -9.12 -26.63
C GLU A 329 -24.90 -8.02 -25.57
N LYS A 330 -25.99 -7.60 -24.93
CA LYS A 330 -25.96 -6.61 -23.85
C LYS A 330 -25.14 -7.09 -22.66
N LEU A 331 -25.26 -8.35 -22.27
CA LEU A 331 -24.53 -8.90 -21.14
C LEU A 331 -23.03 -9.06 -21.47
N GLU A 332 -22.67 -9.44 -22.70
CA GLU A 332 -21.27 -9.51 -23.17
C GLU A 332 -20.61 -8.13 -23.21
N GLU A 333 -21.35 -7.07 -23.58
CA GLU A 333 -20.85 -5.69 -23.54
C GLU A 333 -20.66 -5.13 -22.12
N SER A 334 -21.51 -5.56 -21.18
CA SER A 334 -21.56 -5.00 -19.82
C SER A 334 -21.02 -5.92 -18.74
N GLN A 335 -20.46 -7.09 -19.10
CA GLN A 335 -20.00 -8.07 -18.10
C GLN A 335 -18.84 -7.51 -17.26
N VAL A 336 -18.85 -7.88 -15.98
CA VAL A 336 -17.74 -7.54 -15.08
C VAL A 336 -16.50 -8.39 -15.37
N ARG A 337 -15.32 -7.82 -15.13
CA ARG A 337 -14.05 -8.57 -15.23
C ARG A 337 -14.00 -9.67 -14.16
N LYS A 338 -13.29 -10.76 -14.46
CA LYS A 338 -13.01 -11.81 -13.45
C LYS A 338 -12.29 -11.17 -12.27
N PRO A 339 -12.78 -11.37 -11.02
CA PRO A 339 -12.03 -10.96 -9.84
C PRO A 339 -10.61 -11.55 -9.86
N PRO A 340 -9.57 -10.79 -9.44
CA PRO A 340 -8.24 -11.35 -9.27
C PRO A 340 -8.27 -12.50 -8.27
N GLU A 341 -7.50 -13.55 -8.54
CA GLU A 341 -7.39 -14.67 -7.60
C GLU A 341 -6.65 -14.22 -6.33
N GLU A 342 -7.15 -14.65 -5.17
CA GLU A 342 -6.48 -14.36 -3.91
C GLU A 342 -5.18 -15.14 -3.80
N LEU A 343 -4.18 -14.54 -3.18
CA LEU A 343 -3.01 -15.24 -2.71
C LEU A 343 -3.44 -16.25 -1.63
N THR A 344 -3.45 -17.53 -1.98
CA THR A 344 -3.72 -18.58 -1.00
C THR A 344 -2.53 -19.53 -0.96
N PHE A 345 -2.00 -19.77 0.23
CA PHE A 345 -0.97 -20.79 0.42
C PHE A 345 -1.54 -22.22 0.39
N THR A 346 -2.87 -22.36 0.31
CA THR A 346 -3.53 -23.68 0.27
C THR A 346 -3.23 -24.47 -1.01
N GLY A 347 -2.81 -23.83 -2.09
CA GLY A 347 -2.32 -24.50 -3.30
C GLY A 347 -0.91 -25.10 -3.17
N LEU A 348 -0.16 -24.73 -2.12
CA LEU A 348 1.21 -25.18 -1.90
C LEU A 348 1.30 -26.63 -1.37
N THR A 349 0.21 -27.16 -0.83
CA THR A 349 0.14 -28.59 -0.46
C THR A 349 -0.13 -29.50 -1.67
N ALA A 350 -0.53 -28.95 -2.82
CA ALA A 350 -0.88 -29.71 -4.02
C ALA A 350 0.31 -30.03 -4.93
N ALA A 351 1.42 -29.28 -4.82
CA ALA A 351 2.62 -29.55 -5.62
C ALA A 351 3.47 -30.65 -4.96
N GLY A 352 3.08 -31.91 -5.11
CA GLY A 352 4.00 -33.04 -5.09
C GLY A 352 4.48 -33.59 -3.74
N ARG A 353 4.06 -33.08 -2.55
CA ARG A 353 4.43 -33.68 -1.27
C ARG A 353 3.30 -34.50 -0.67
N THR A 354 3.24 -35.77 -1.07
CA THR A 354 2.31 -36.78 -0.54
C THR A 354 2.70 -37.32 0.84
N ASP A 355 3.80 -36.85 1.45
CA ASP A 355 4.28 -37.32 2.74
C ASP A 355 4.74 -36.16 3.63
N THR A 356 3.80 -35.29 4.03
CA THR A 356 4.03 -34.28 5.04
C THR A 356 3.45 -34.73 6.38
N GLY A 357 4.13 -35.65 7.03
CA GLY A 357 4.08 -35.67 8.49
C GLY A 357 4.63 -34.34 8.98
N VAL A 358 3.74 -33.47 9.51
CA VAL A 358 4.15 -32.24 10.20
C VAL A 358 5.23 -32.62 11.21
N ARG A 359 6.47 -32.11 11.00
CA ARG A 359 7.55 -32.37 11.96
C ARG A 359 7.24 -31.54 13.21
N THR A 360 6.83 -32.18 14.30
CA THR A 360 6.45 -31.51 15.55
C THR A 360 7.62 -31.20 16.48
N GLY A 361 8.86 -31.53 16.09
CA GLY A 361 10.08 -31.29 16.88
C GLY A 361 10.92 -30.14 16.38
N PRO A 362 12.03 -29.84 17.08
CA PRO A 362 12.98 -28.79 16.67
C PRO A 362 13.55 -29.06 15.28
N VAL A 363 13.35 -28.12 14.37
CA VAL A 363 13.88 -28.16 12.99
C VAL A 363 15.08 -27.23 12.80
N LEU A 364 15.17 -26.17 13.62
CA LEU A 364 16.25 -25.22 13.61
C LEU A 364 16.57 -24.80 15.05
N VAL A 365 17.83 -24.94 15.45
CA VAL A 365 18.31 -24.58 16.79
C VAL A 365 19.53 -23.67 16.65
N ALA A 366 19.43 -22.47 17.16
CA ALA A 366 20.51 -21.51 17.31
C ALA A 366 20.90 -21.45 18.80
N SER A 367 22.16 -21.78 19.11
CA SER A 367 22.69 -21.78 20.47
C SER A 367 23.76 -20.72 20.60
N GLU A 368 23.49 -19.68 21.43
CA GLU A 368 24.44 -18.61 21.76
C GLU A 368 25.05 -17.91 20.53
N VAL A 369 24.29 -17.82 19.44
CA VAL A 369 24.76 -17.19 18.20
C VAL A 369 24.96 -15.71 18.39
N ALA A 370 26.09 -15.17 17.91
CA ALA A 370 26.37 -13.74 17.86
C ALA A 370 27.16 -13.39 16.61
N VAL A 371 26.98 -12.16 16.14
CA VAL A 371 27.78 -11.57 15.06
C VAL A 371 28.33 -10.24 15.54
N ALA A 372 29.65 -10.12 15.56
CA ALA A 372 30.33 -8.95 16.11
C ALA A 372 29.83 -7.64 15.49
N GLY A 373 29.35 -6.72 16.32
CA GLY A 373 28.82 -5.41 15.91
C GLY A 373 27.46 -5.43 15.21
N ARG A 374 26.82 -6.63 15.00
CA ARG A 374 25.57 -6.77 14.25
C ARG A 374 24.45 -7.50 15.00
N LEU A 375 24.81 -8.54 15.78
CA LEU A 375 23.84 -9.36 16.52
C LEU A 375 24.39 -9.67 17.91
N ALA A 376 23.65 -9.31 18.95
CA ALA A 376 23.93 -9.72 20.32
C ALA A 376 23.73 -11.23 20.48
N ARG A 377 24.35 -11.82 21.52
CA ARG A 377 24.25 -13.25 21.81
C ARG A 377 22.80 -13.67 22.00
N THR A 378 22.33 -14.55 21.13
CA THR A 378 20.92 -14.95 21.05
C THR A 378 20.82 -16.47 20.93
N SER A 379 19.84 -17.06 21.62
CA SER A 379 19.50 -18.48 21.51
C SER A 379 18.03 -18.62 21.18
N LEU A 380 17.70 -19.49 20.22
CA LEU A 380 16.32 -19.79 19.87
C LEU A 380 16.19 -21.21 19.32
N THR A 381 15.01 -21.75 19.44
CA THR A 381 14.61 -23.03 18.84
C THR A 381 13.35 -22.81 18.03
N VAL A 382 13.32 -23.29 16.79
CA VAL A 382 12.14 -23.24 15.91
C VAL A 382 11.66 -24.68 15.68
N ASN A 383 10.39 -24.93 15.98
CA ASN A 383 9.74 -26.21 15.72
C ASN A 383 9.13 -26.26 14.33
N GLY A 384 8.85 -27.45 13.81
CA GLY A 384 8.48 -27.64 12.40
C GLY A 384 7.16 -27.02 11.94
N ASP A 385 6.27 -26.65 12.85
CA ASP A 385 4.98 -25.99 12.59
C ASP A 385 4.88 -24.58 13.19
N GLU A 386 5.97 -24.11 13.80
CA GLU A 386 6.01 -22.85 14.56
C GLU A 386 5.90 -21.63 13.68
N LYS A 387 5.22 -20.61 14.19
CA LYS A 387 5.15 -19.27 13.60
C LYS A 387 5.78 -18.29 14.58
N LEU A 388 7.01 -17.85 14.28
CA LEU A 388 7.82 -16.99 15.14
C LEU A 388 7.92 -15.58 14.53
N LEU A 389 7.61 -14.57 15.34
CA LEU A 389 7.84 -13.17 14.99
C LEU A 389 9.07 -12.63 15.74
N VAL A 390 10.07 -12.19 15.00
CA VAL A 390 11.27 -11.53 15.53
C VAL A 390 11.05 -10.01 15.48
N THR A 391 11.09 -9.36 16.65
CA THR A 391 10.88 -7.93 16.81
C THR A 391 12.10 -7.27 17.43
N GLY A 392 12.19 -5.94 17.34
CA GLY A 392 13.27 -5.14 17.92
C GLY A 392 13.49 -3.85 17.14
N PRO A 393 14.22 -2.87 17.70
CA PRO A 393 14.52 -1.61 17.04
C PRO A 393 15.37 -1.81 15.77
N ASN A 394 15.45 -0.75 14.96
CA ASN A 394 16.33 -0.78 13.78
C ASN A 394 17.79 -0.95 14.22
N GLY A 395 18.50 -1.88 13.57
CA GLY A 395 19.88 -2.21 13.93
C GLY A 395 20.03 -3.23 15.06
N SER A 396 18.94 -3.78 15.64
CA SER A 396 19.04 -4.82 16.69
C SER A 396 19.59 -6.18 16.21
N GLY A 397 19.69 -6.37 14.89
CA GLY A 397 20.26 -7.59 14.30
C GLY A 397 19.22 -8.57 13.76
N LYS A 398 17.96 -8.17 13.53
CA LYS A 398 16.89 -9.04 12.99
C LYS A 398 17.30 -9.73 11.68
N SER A 399 17.67 -8.94 10.67
CA SER A 399 18.13 -9.46 9.36
C SER A 399 19.36 -10.34 9.52
N THR A 400 20.31 -9.92 10.35
CA THR A 400 21.52 -10.70 10.66
C THR A 400 21.20 -12.05 11.30
N LEU A 401 20.19 -12.10 12.19
CA LEU A 401 19.72 -13.36 12.75
C LEU A 401 19.15 -14.27 11.65
N LEU A 402 18.28 -13.74 10.77
CA LEU A 402 17.72 -14.53 9.67
C LEU A 402 18.80 -15.02 8.70
N GLU A 403 19.80 -14.20 8.36
CA GLU A 403 20.97 -14.60 7.55
C GLU A 403 21.75 -15.75 8.20
N VAL A 404 21.95 -15.70 9.52
CA VAL A 404 22.62 -16.76 10.29
C VAL A 404 21.77 -18.06 10.30
N LEU A 405 20.43 -17.94 10.48
CA LEU A 405 19.52 -19.09 10.44
C LEU A 405 19.44 -19.71 9.04
N ALA A 406 19.51 -18.90 7.99
CA ALA A 406 19.55 -19.35 6.59
C ALA A 406 20.89 -20.00 6.20
N GLY A 407 21.93 -19.84 7.03
CA GLY A 407 23.28 -20.31 6.74
C GLY A 407 24.04 -19.46 5.70
N THR A 408 23.53 -18.30 5.33
CA THR A 408 24.17 -17.36 4.41
C THR A 408 25.25 -16.53 5.10
N LEU A 409 25.16 -16.37 6.43
CA LEU A 409 26.15 -15.69 7.26
C LEU A 409 26.64 -16.61 8.38
N ALA A 410 27.95 -16.82 8.49
CA ALA A 410 28.54 -17.58 9.58
C ALA A 410 28.54 -16.72 10.88
N PRO A 411 28.07 -17.24 12.03
CA PRO A 411 28.12 -16.51 13.28
C PRO A 411 29.57 -16.37 13.78
N SER A 412 29.88 -15.27 14.48
CA SER A 412 31.19 -15.06 15.12
C SER A 412 31.39 -15.98 16.35
N SER A 413 30.28 -16.39 16.99
CA SER A 413 30.24 -17.35 18.09
C SER A 413 28.90 -18.06 18.12
N GLY A 414 28.84 -19.20 18.82
CA GLY A 414 27.67 -20.06 18.87
C GLY A 414 27.57 -21.01 17.67
N THR A 415 26.46 -21.73 17.59
CA THR A 415 26.20 -22.73 16.55
C THR A 415 24.76 -22.71 16.10
N VAL A 416 24.54 -22.98 14.80
CA VAL A 416 23.22 -23.24 14.24
C VAL A 416 23.15 -24.70 13.79
N THR A 417 22.13 -25.40 14.21
CA THR A 417 21.86 -26.78 13.81
C THR A 417 20.55 -26.82 13.03
N VAL A 418 20.59 -27.35 11.82
CA VAL A 418 19.43 -27.56 10.95
C VAL A 418 19.17 -29.05 10.84
N ALA A 419 17.97 -29.51 11.18
CA ALA A 419 17.62 -30.92 11.30
C ALA A 419 17.30 -31.60 9.94
N GLY A 420 18.10 -31.37 8.91
CA GLY A 420 17.90 -31.97 7.58
C GLY A 420 16.62 -31.50 6.89
N VAL A 421 16.27 -30.24 7.08
CA VAL A 421 15.12 -29.54 6.48
C VAL A 421 15.58 -28.51 5.46
N SER A 422 14.72 -28.20 4.50
CA SER A 422 14.94 -27.10 3.56
C SER A 422 14.62 -25.75 4.20
N VAL A 423 15.51 -24.77 4.03
CA VAL A 423 15.33 -23.39 4.52
C VAL A 423 15.25 -22.45 3.33
N GLY A 424 14.18 -21.70 3.23
CA GLY A 424 14.01 -20.63 2.24
C GLY A 424 14.06 -19.27 2.91
N HIS A 425 14.75 -18.31 2.31
CA HIS A 425 14.93 -16.98 2.88
C HIS A 425 14.55 -15.90 1.86
N LEU A 426 13.55 -15.10 2.20
CA LEU A 426 13.24 -13.85 1.50
C LEU A 426 13.99 -12.71 2.20
N THR A 427 15.08 -12.28 1.59
CA THR A 427 15.95 -11.22 2.10
C THR A 427 15.35 -9.82 1.89
N GLN A 428 15.84 -8.85 2.65
CA GLN A 428 15.45 -7.44 2.48
C GLN A 428 15.88 -6.92 1.10
N GLU A 429 17.13 -7.16 0.71
CA GLU A 429 17.63 -6.92 -0.65
C GLU A 429 17.60 -8.24 -1.42
N VAL A 430 16.76 -8.30 -2.46
CA VAL A 430 16.57 -9.52 -3.24
C VAL A 430 17.59 -9.63 -4.35
N GLU A 431 18.49 -10.59 -4.23
CA GLU A 431 19.33 -11.05 -5.33
C GLU A 431 18.83 -12.41 -5.82
N LEU A 432 18.23 -12.44 -7.02
CA LEU A 432 17.81 -13.68 -7.65
C LEU A 432 19.04 -14.37 -8.25
N PRO A 433 19.40 -15.59 -7.80
CA PRO A 433 20.55 -16.33 -8.32
C PRO A 433 20.50 -16.52 -9.84
N ASP A 434 21.66 -16.63 -10.45
CA ASP A 434 21.83 -16.89 -11.88
C ASP A 434 22.63 -18.19 -12.12
N PRO A 435 22.02 -19.37 -11.85
CA PRO A 435 22.73 -20.64 -11.96
C PRO A 435 23.17 -20.96 -13.39
N ALA A 436 22.51 -20.38 -14.38
CA ALA A 436 22.82 -20.59 -15.80
C ALA A 436 23.79 -19.53 -16.39
N GLY A 437 24.21 -18.52 -15.62
CA GLY A 437 25.15 -17.48 -16.05
C GLY A 437 24.64 -16.59 -17.18
N ARG A 438 23.34 -16.30 -17.24
CA ARG A 438 22.71 -15.56 -18.35
C ARG A 438 22.86 -14.05 -18.24
N GLY A 439 23.24 -13.55 -17.08
CA GLY A 439 23.39 -12.12 -16.81
C GLY A 439 22.06 -11.36 -16.61
N PRO A 440 22.12 -10.02 -16.47
CA PRO A 440 20.97 -9.17 -16.10
C PRO A 440 19.89 -9.08 -17.19
N GLY A 441 20.18 -9.47 -18.42
CA GLY A 441 19.24 -9.49 -19.54
C GLY A 441 18.32 -10.73 -19.58
N ARG A 442 18.49 -11.68 -18.64
CA ARG A 442 17.60 -12.85 -18.54
C ARG A 442 16.17 -12.42 -18.26
N THR A 443 15.18 -13.07 -18.89
CA THR A 443 13.78 -12.76 -18.64
C THR A 443 13.33 -13.33 -17.30
N VAL A 444 12.26 -12.75 -16.75
CA VAL A 444 11.63 -13.20 -15.51
C VAL A 444 11.20 -14.67 -15.59
N GLU A 445 10.51 -15.05 -16.66
CA GLU A 445 10.07 -16.42 -16.90
C GLU A 445 11.26 -17.38 -16.98
N ARG A 446 12.37 -16.97 -17.62
CA ARG A 446 13.55 -17.80 -17.73
C ARG A 446 14.26 -17.94 -16.39
N THR A 447 14.34 -16.85 -15.60
CA THR A 447 14.88 -16.90 -14.24
C THR A 447 14.11 -17.86 -13.35
N TYR A 448 12.78 -17.81 -13.43
CA TYR A 448 11.88 -18.70 -12.69
C TYR A 448 12.16 -20.17 -13.02
N ARG A 449 12.26 -20.52 -14.33
CA ARG A 449 12.58 -21.87 -14.78
C ARG A 449 14.00 -22.32 -14.42
N ASP A 450 14.98 -21.44 -14.50
CA ASP A 450 16.36 -21.77 -14.16
C ASP A 450 16.51 -22.06 -12.64
N LEU A 451 15.67 -21.47 -11.78
CA LEU A 451 15.68 -21.69 -10.33
C LEU A 451 14.88 -22.92 -9.89
N LEU A 452 13.79 -23.24 -10.55
CA LEU A 452 12.89 -24.33 -10.16
C LEU A 452 13.09 -25.62 -10.96
N GLY A 453 13.73 -25.54 -12.12
CA GLY A 453 13.72 -26.59 -13.13
C GLY A 453 12.48 -26.54 -14.02
N ASP A 454 12.59 -27.05 -15.25
CA ASP A 454 11.53 -26.97 -16.24
C ASP A 454 10.26 -27.75 -15.80
N GLU A 455 10.41 -28.92 -15.17
CA GLU A 455 9.28 -29.75 -14.73
C GLU A 455 8.41 -29.02 -13.69
N LEU A 456 9.00 -28.51 -12.62
CA LEU A 456 8.26 -27.80 -11.57
C LEU A 456 7.69 -26.47 -12.06
N ALA A 457 8.41 -25.77 -12.94
CA ALA A 457 7.94 -24.51 -13.53
C ALA A 457 6.75 -24.72 -14.50
N GLU A 458 6.60 -25.91 -15.10
CA GLU A 458 5.43 -26.29 -15.89
C GLU A 458 4.26 -26.70 -15.01
N GLU A 459 4.51 -27.41 -13.91
CA GLU A 459 3.50 -27.80 -12.92
C GLU A 459 2.94 -26.57 -12.17
N VAL A 460 3.81 -25.65 -11.77
CA VAL A 460 3.47 -24.41 -11.08
C VAL A 460 3.92 -23.20 -11.89
N PRO A 461 3.13 -22.75 -12.86
CA PRO A 461 3.45 -21.58 -13.68
C PRO A 461 3.65 -20.31 -12.84
N LEU A 462 4.51 -19.39 -13.29
CA LEU A 462 4.79 -18.10 -12.63
C LEU A 462 3.53 -17.29 -12.30
N SER A 463 2.46 -17.45 -13.08
CA SER A 463 1.17 -16.78 -12.87
C SER A 463 0.31 -17.38 -11.75
N THR A 464 0.67 -18.54 -11.20
CA THR A 464 -0.16 -19.32 -10.25
C THR A 464 -0.52 -18.49 -9.01
N PHE A 465 0.41 -17.69 -8.49
CA PHE A 465 0.22 -16.94 -7.25
C PHE A 465 -0.30 -15.51 -7.48
N GLY A 466 -0.52 -15.07 -8.72
CA GLY A 466 -0.92 -13.70 -9.03
C GLY A 466 0.13 -12.62 -8.66
N LEU A 467 1.34 -13.03 -8.27
CA LEU A 467 2.43 -12.14 -7.84
C LEU A 467 3.07 -11.37 -8.98
N VAL A 468 3.13 -11.99 -10.17
CA VAL A 468 3.79 -11.44 -11.35
C VAL A 468 2.77 -11.35 -12.48
N HIS A 469 2.63 -10.16 -13.06
CA HIS A 469 1.72 -9.98 -14.17
C HIS A 469 2.24 -10.75 -15.41
N PRO A 470 1.39 -11.44 -16.20
CA PRO A 470 1.83 -12.23 -17.36
C PRO A 470 2.70 -11.45 -18.36
N ARG A 471 2.43 -10.14 -18.56
CA ARG A 471 3.25 -9.26 -19.42
C ARG A 471 4.68 -9.07 -18.94
N ASP A 472 4.93 -9.21 -17.63
CA ASP A 472 6.26 -9.00 -17.05
C ASP A 472 7.14 -10.26 -17.18
N GLY A 473 6.56 -11.42 -17.48
CA GLY A 473 7.30 -12.68 -17.67
C GLY A 473 8.38 -12.61 -18.77
N SER A 474 8.11 -11.88 -19.84
CA SER A 474 9.05 -11.69 -20.97
C SER A 474 10.04 -10.55 -20.79
N ARG A 475 9.89 -9.72 -19.74
CA ARG A 475 10.78 -8.57 -19.49
C ARG A 475 12.12 -9.02 -18.92
N PRO A 476 13.21 -8.30 -19.23
CA PRO A 476 14.49 -8.49 -18.57
C PRO A 476 14.38 -8.27 -17.05
N LEU A 477 14.98 -9.16 -16.25
CA LEU A 477 14.93 -9.06 -14.79
C LEU A 477 15.52 -7.74 -14.27
N GLY A 478 16.60 -7.25 -14.91
CA GLY A 478 17.25 -5.98 -14.54
C GLY A 478 16.40 -4.72 -14.80
N GLU A 479 15.32 -4.81 -15.56
CA GLU A 479 14.39 -3.71 -15.82
C GLU A 479 13.22 -3.66 -14.82
N LEU A 480 13.12 -4.67 -13.94
CA LEU A 480 12.10 -4.71 -12.92
C LEU A 480 12.45 -3.80 -11.75
N SER A 481 11.43 -3.17 -11.16
CA SER A 481 11.58 -2.50 -9.87
C SER A 481 11.94 -3.50 -8.76
N LEU A 482 12.55 -3.03 -7.67
CA LEU A 482 12.88 -3.87 -6.51
C LEU A 482 11.66 -4.65 -5.99
N GLY A 483 10.49 -4.00 -5.91
CA GLY A 483 9.26 -4.67 -5.51
C GLY A 483 8.80 -5.75 -6.49
N GLN A 484 9.01 -5.58 -7.80
CA GLN A 484 8.71 -6.62 -8.79
C GLN A 484 9.68 -7.79 -8.68
N GLN A 485 10.97 -7.53 -8.48
CA GLN A 485 11.97 -8.59 -8.25
C GLN A 485 11.65 -9.38 -6.97
N ARG A 486 11.22 -8.70 -5.91
CA ARG A 486 10.80 -9.33 -4.66
C ARG A 486 9.58 -10.23 -4.84
N ARG A 487 8.61 -9.82 -5.66
CA ARG A 487 7.47 -10.67 -6.04
C ARG A 487 7.89 -11.93 -6.81
N VAL A 488 8.90 -11.82 -7.68
CA VAL A 488 9.46 -13.00 -8.38
C VAL A 488 10.14 -13.94 -7.38
N ALA A 489 10.95 -13.43 -6.45
CA ALA A 489 11.60 -14.23 -5.42
C ALA A 489 10.57 -14.95 -4.53
N LEU A 490 9.52 -14.24 -4.13
CA LEU A 490 8.42 -14.83 -3.38
C LEU A 490 7.72 -15.93 -4.19
N ALA A 491 7.47 -15.71 -5.49
CA ALA A 491 6.87 -16.73 -6.37
C ALA A 491 7.74 -17.99 -6.46
N VAL A 492 9.06 -17.85 -6.53
CA VAL A 492 10.01 -19.00 -6.51
C VAL A 492 9.93 -19.75 -5.18
N LEU A 493 9.94 -19.04 -4.04
CA LEU A 493 9.83 -19.66 -2.71
C LEU A 493 8.49 -20.39 -2.52
N LEU A 494 7.41 -19.86 -3.09
CA LEU A 494 6.07 -20.44 -2.98
C LEU A 494 5.89 -21.64 -3.92
N ALA A 495 6.56 -21.66 -5.07
CA ALA A 495 6.52 -22.79 -6.00
C ALA A 495 7.25 -24.01 -5.47
N ALA A 496 8.33 -23.82 -4.70
CA ALA A 496 9.07 -24.88 -4.02
C ALA A 496 9.09 -24.58 -2.51
N PRO A 497 7.97 -24.79 -1.79
CA PRO A 497 7.83 -24.36 -0.39
C PRO A 497 8.84 -25.06 0.51
N PRO A 498 9.71 -24.31 1.24
CA PRO A 498 10.68 -24.86 2.15
C PRO A 498 10.01 -25.39 3.43
N ASP A 499 10.70 -26.25 4.20
CA ASP A 499 10.24 -26.67 5.52
C ASP A 499 10.27 -25.52 6.54
N VAL A 500 11.23 -24.60 6.40
CA VAL A 500 11.36 -23.37 7.19
C VAL A 500 11.41 -22.17 6.25
N LEU A 501 10.43 -21.28 6.36
CA LEU A 501 10.35 -20.05 5.60
C LEU A 501 10.79 -18.87 6.46
N LEU A 502 11.86 -18.19 6.07
CA LEU A 502 12.38 -17.00 6.72
C LEU A 502 11.99 -15.76 5.88
N LEU A 503 11.29 -14.82 6.50
CA LEU A 503 10.81 -13.61 5.84
C LEU A 503 11.41 -12.38 6.54
N ASP A 504 12.26 -11.64 5.82
CA ASP A 504 12.88 -10.42 6.34
C ASP A 504 12.12 -9.19 5.82
N GLU A 505 11.44 -8.50 6.73
CA GLU A 505 10.59 -7.33 6.45
C GLU A 505 9.72 -7.53 5.20
N PRO A 506 8.83 -8.54 5.18
CA PRO A 506 8.08 -8.91 3.97
C PRO A 506 7.12 -7.83 3.50
N ASP A 507 6.79 -6.86 4.33
CA ASP A 507 5.98 -5.70 4.07
C ASP A 507 6.67 -4.65 3.18
N ASN A 508 8.00 -4.59 3.18
CA ASN A 508 8.74 -3.63 2.37
C ASN A 508 8.58 -3.90 0.86
N HIS A 509 8.26 -2.86 0.10
CA HIS A 509 8.12 -2.88 -1.36
C HIS A 509 6.97 -3.74 -1.92
N LEU A 510 6.13 -4.34 -1.07
CA LEU A 510 4.89 -5.00 -1.49
C LEU A 510 3.71 -4.03 -1.37
N SER A 511 2.65 -4.26 -2.15
CA SER A 511 1.40 -3.50 -1.97
C SER A 511 0.71 -3.92 -0.66
N LEU A 512 -0.05 -3.01 -0.05
CA LEU A 512 -0.79 -3.29 1.18
C LEU A 512 -1.70 -4.52 1.05
N SER A 513 -2.31 -4.73 -0.13
CA SER A 513 -3.14 -5.89 -0.40
C SER A 513 -2.35 -7.20 -0.39
N LEU A 514 -1.14 -7.18 -0.97
CA LEU A 514 -0.28 -8.36 -1.03
C LEU A 514 0.29 -8.72 0.34
N VAL A 515 0.70 -7.71 1.13
CA VAL A 515 1.16 -7.90 2.51
C VAL A 515 0.04 -8.52 3.36
N THR A 516 -1.18 -7.99 3.26
CA THR A 516 -2.34 -8.54 3.99
C THR A 516 -2.60 -9.99 3.62
N ALA A 517 -2.62 -10.32 2.33
CA ALA A 517 -2.82 -11.69 1.86
C ALA A 517 -1.70 -12.64 2.32
N LEU A 518 -0.44 -12.18 2.32
CA LEU A 518 0.70 -12.94 2.85
C LEU A 518 0.54 -13.24 4.33
N GLU A 519 0.16 -12.24 5.13
CA GLU A 519 -0.06 -12.39 6.57
C GLU A 519 -1.21 -13.34 6.90
N GLU A 520 -2.31 -13.28 6.16
CA GLU A 520 -3.45 -14.18 6.32
C GLU A 520 -3.10 -15.63 5.97
N ALA A 521 -2.13 -15.80 5.08
CA ALA A 521 -1.69 -17.11 4.65
C ALA A 521 -0.60 -17.73 5.57
N ILE A 522 0.19 -16.95 6.33
CA ILE A 522 1.22 -17.44 7.25
C ILE A 522 0.70 -18.51 8.24
N PRO A 523 -0.45 -18.34 8.92
CA PRO A 523 -0.97 -19.33 9.85
C PRO A 523 -1.27 -20.69 9.22
N THR A 524 -1.58 -20.71 7.92
CA THR A 524 -1.92 -21.93 7.17
C THR A 524 -0.72 -22.59 6.49
N TYR A 525 0.45 -21.96 6.54
CA TYR A 525 1.67 -22.52 5.96
C TYR A 525 2.03 -23.85 6.66
N PRO A 526 2.29 -24.95 5.94
CA PRO A 526 2.49 -26.27 6.52
C PRO A 526 3.81 -26.43 7.28
N GLY A 527 4.82 -25.59 7.04
CA GLY A 527 6.13 -25.58 7.68
C GLY A 527 6.27 -24.51 8.75
N ALA A 528 7.47 -24.39 9.31
CA ALA A 528 7.82 -23.29 10.19
C ALA A 528 7.93 -21.97 9.43
N VAL A 529 7.52 -20.86 10.05
CA VAL A 529 7.70 -19.51 9.49
C VAL A 529 8.32 -18.60 10.54
N VAL A 530 9.43 -17.97 10.19
CA VAL A 530 10.08 -16.94 11.01
C VAL A 530 9.99 -15.61 10.25
N VAL A 531 9.33 -14.63 10.85
CA VAL A 531 9.15 -13.29 10.26
C VAL A 531 9.93 -12.28 11.08
N ALA A 532 10.85 -11.56 10.49
CA ALA A 532 11.40 -10.35 11.07
C ALA A 532 10.61 -9.16 10.54
N SER A 533 9.99 -8.39 11.43
CA SER A 533 9.25 -7.18 11.05
C SER A 533 9.23 -6.15 12.18
N HIS A 534 9.24 -4.90 11.79
CA HIS A 534 8.99 -3.77 12.67
C HIS A 534 7.55 -3.25 12.56
N ASP A 535 6.73 -3.81 11.67
CA ASP A 535 5.36 -3.38 11.44
C ASP A 535 4.50 -3.55 12.70
N ALA A 536 4.01 -2.43 13.23
CA ALA A 536 3.16 -2.39 14.42
C ALA A 536 1.80 -3.07 14.19
N TRP A 537 1.28 -3.06 12.96
CA TRP A 537 0.04 -3.73 12.59
C TRP A 537 0.18 -5.25 12.68
N LEU A 538 1.22 -5.82 12.07
CA LEU A 538 1.54 -7.25 12.14
C LEU A 538 1.75 -7.67 13.59
N ARG A 539 2.53 -6.90 14.37
CA ARG A 539 2.79 -7.19 15.78
C ARG A 539 1.51 -7.25 16.63
N ARG A 540 0.54 -6.37 16.41
CA ARG A 540 -0.74 -6.37 17.15
C ARG A 540 -1.58 -7.61 16.85
N ARG A 541 -1.55 -8.10 15.62
CA ARG A 541 -2.37 -9.23 15.13
C ARG A 541 -1.69 -10.59 15.21
N TRP A 542 -0.39 -10.63 15.48
CA TRP A 542 0.37 -11.87 15.54
C TRP A 542 -0.10 -12.79 16.67
N ARG A 543 -0.37 -14.06 16.32
CA ARG A 543 -0.86 -15.07 17.25
C ARG A 543 0.15 -16.16 17.58
N GLY A 544 1.33 -16.18 16.91
CA GLY A 544 2.43 -17.11 17.17
C GLY A 544 3.37 -16.64 18.27
N GLU A 545 4.48 -17.36 18.41
CA GLU A 545 5.56 -17.00 19.33
C GLU A 545 6.25 -15.70 18.94
N ARG A 546 6.92 -15.05 19.91
CA ARG A 546 7.63 -13.78 19.70
C ARG A 546 9.01 -13.84 20.31
N LEU A 547 9.99 -13.32 19.57
CA LEU A 547 11.36 -13.08 20.04
C LEU A 547 11.65 -11.59 19.92
N GLU A 548 12.06 -10.96 21.01
CA GLU A 548 12.50 -9.56 21.03
C GLU A 548 14.03 -9.50 21.10
N LEU A 549 14.67 -8.74 20.17
CA LEU A 549 16.12 -8.55 20.06
C LEU A 549 16.58 -7.20 20.60
#